data_c61c4dea136dd3d71b73808ece652fed
#
_entry.id   c61c4dea136dd3d71b73808ece652fed
#
_cell.length_a   1.000
_cell.length_b   1.000
_cell.length_c   1.000
_cell.angle_alpha   90.00
_cell.angle_beta   90.00
_cell.angle_gamma   90.00
#
_symmetry.space_group_name_H-M   'P 1'
#
loop_
_entity.id
_entity.type
_entity.pdbx_description
1 polymer ?
#
loop_
_entity_poly.entity_id
_entity_poly.type
_entity_poly.pdbx_seq_one_letter_code
_entity_poly.pdbx_strand_id
1 'polypeptide(L)'
;ARIAQPMVRRGWLEKGPGPSDRRGRDEFVPMAWDQVLDLLAAELARVRDTHGPGAIFGGSYGWSSAGRFHHAQSQVHRFLNTTLGGYVKSVNSYSAGASAVILPHFLGPMDAVARRNVTWEAIVEHTEICVAFGGMALKNSMVASGGVSTHVERGSMKAARERGCVFVNVSPLRDDLPEEAQ
;
A
#
# COMPACT_ATOMS: atom_id res chain seq x y z
N ALA A 1 12.35 11.39 -11.66
CA ALA A 1 12.48 10.79 -12.99
C ALA A 1 11.18 10.08 -13.36
N ARG A 2 10.80 10.15 -14.63
CA ARG A 2 9.63 9.46 -15.18
C ARG A 2 10.04 8.61 -16.37
N ILE A 3 9.36 7.48 -16.55
CA ILE A 3 9.47 6.69 -17.78
C ILE A 3 8.79 7.49 -18.89
N ALA A 4 9.54 7.80 -19.96
CA ALA A 4 9.05 8.63 -21.05
C ALA A 4 8.13 7.86 -22.02
N GLN A 5 8.35 6.56 -22.15
CA GLN A 5 7.61 5.69 -23.06
C GLN A 5 7.66 4.23 -22.58
N PRO A 6 6.75 3.37 -23.06
CA PRO A 6 6.80 1.94 -22.78
C PRO A 6 8.07 1.31 -23.33
N MET A 7 8.56 0.29 -22.64
CA MET A 7 9.75 -0.43 -23.05
C MET A 7 9.55 -1.94 -22.84
N VAL A 8 10.03 -2.73 -23.78
CA VAL A 8 9.96 -4.19 -23.74
C VAL A 8 11.37 -4.78 -23.79
N ARG A 9 11.62 -5.85 -23.05
CA ARG A 9 12.92 -6.53 -23.09
C ARG A 9 13.17 -7.13 -24.47
N ARG A 10 14.36 -6.89 -25.02
CA ARG A 10 14.78 -7.42 -26.33
C ARG A 10 14.65 -8.94 -26.40
N GLY A 11 15.13 -9.63 -25.38
CA GLY A 11 15.06 -11.09 -25.34
C GLY A 11 13.63 -11.64 -25.37
N TRP A 12 12.67 -10.91 -24.82
CA TRP A 12 11.25 -11.29 -24.92
C TRP A 12 10.70 -11.07 -26.34
N LEU A 13 11.09 -9.99 -27.00
CA LEU A 13 10.69 -9.73 -28.39
C LEU A 13 11.24 -10.77 -29.37
N GLU A 14 12.46 -11.25 -29.12
CA GLU A 14 13.14 -12.22 -29.99
C GLU A 14 12.68 -13.66 -29.76
N LYS A 15 12.41 -14.04 -28.52
CA LYS A 15 12.21 -15.45 -28.12
C LYS A 15 10.81 -15.74 -27.56
N GLY A 16 10.01 -14.69 -27.34
CA GLY A 16 8.73 -14.81 -26.65
C GLY A 16 8.87 -15.06 -25.14
N PRO A 17 7.76 -15.46 -24.49
CA PRO A 17 7.75 -15.77 -23.07
C PRO A 17 8.56 -17.03 -22.76
N GLY A 18 9.30 -17.02 -21.66
CA GLY A 18 10.06 -18.17 -21.22
C GLY A 18 11.13 -17.81 -20.17
N PRO A 19 11.85 -18.82 -19.65
CA PRO A 19 12.97 -18.59 -18.76
C PRO A 19 14.05 -17.74 -19.41
N SER A 20 14.67 -16.86 -18.63
CA SER A 20 15.77 -16.02 -19.10
C SER A 20 16.84 -15.90 -18.02
N ASP A 21 18.08 -16.23 -18.38
CA ASP A 21 19.28 -16.00 -17.59
C ASP A 21 19.78 -14.53 -17.67
N ARG A 22 19.15 -13.72 -18.51
CA ARG A 22 19.49 -12.32 -18.75
C ARG A 22 18.70 -11.31 -17.90
N ARG A 23 17.93 -11.77 -16.94
CA ARG A 23 17.15 -10.87 -16.06
C ARG A 23 18.09 -9.84 -15.39
N GLY A 24 17.72 -8.55 -15.51
CA GLY A 24 18.54 -7.45 -15.02
C GLY A 24 19.70 -7.02 -15.94
N ARG A 25 19.98 -7.77 -17.00
CA ARG A 25 21.04 -7.47 -17.98
C ARG A 25 20.50 -7.36 -19.42
N ASP A 26 19.24 -7.68 -19.63
CA ASP A 26 18.62 -7.61 -20.94
C ASP A 26 18.32 -6.14 -21.32
N GLU A 27 18.54 -5.82 -22.57
CA GLU A 27 18.25 -4.49 -23.09
C GLU A 27 16.74 -4.24 -23.15
N PHE A 28 16.32 -3.02 -22.80
CA PHE A 28 14.95 -2.56 -22.96
C PHE A 28 14.81 -1.76 -24.26
N VAL A 29 13.89 -2.17 -25.12
CA VAL A 29 13.60 -1.54 -26.42
C VAL A 29 12.36 -0.66 -26.26
N PRO A 30 12.45 0.64 -26.60
CA PRO A 30 11.29 1.51 -26.61
C PRO A 30 10.30 1.12 -27.70
N MET A 31 9.01 1.18 -27.39
CA MET A 31 7.93 0.83 -28.32
C MET A 31 6.78 1.85 -28.22
N ALA A 32 5.97 1.94 -29.28
CA ALA A 32 4.74 2.72 -29.24
C ALA A 32 3.70 2.05 -28.31
N TRP A 33 2.84 2.87 -27.68
CA TRP A 33 1.81 2.38 -26.75
C TRP A 33 0.91 1.31 -27.38
N ASP A 34 0.43 1.52 -28.59
CA ASP A 34 -0.47 0.57 -29.25
C ASP A 34 0.18 -0.80 -29.42
N GLN A 35 1.45 -0.82 -29.86
CA GLN A 35 2.20 -2.07 -30.00
C GLN A 35 2.39 -2.81 -28.67
N VAL A 36 2.70 -2.09 -27.59
CA VAL A 36 2.87 -2.70 -26.27
C VAL A 36 1.54 -3.21 -25.71
N LEU A 37 0.45 -2.49 -25.94
CA LEU A 37 -0.88 -2.91 -25.50
C LEU A 37 -1.34 -4.17 -26.24
N ASP A 38 -1.09 -4.27 -27.53
CA ASP A 38 -1.39 -5.47 -28.32
C ASP A 38 -0.57 -6.68 -27.83
N LEU A 39 0.73 -6.50 -27.61
CA LEU A 39 1.58 -7.56 -27.06
C LEU A 39 1.11 -8.00 -25.66
N LEU A 40 0.79 -7.06 -24.79
CA LEU A 40 0.30 -7.35 -23.44
C LEU A 40 -1.04 -8.07 -23.46
N ALA A 41 -1.96 -7.61 -24.29
CA ALA A 41 -3.28 -8.23 -24.43
C ALA A 41 -3.16 -9.66 -24.95
N ALA A 42 -2.35 -9.88 -25.98
CA ALA A 42 -2.10 -11.21 -26.52
C ALA A 42 -1.47 -12.17 -25.50
N GLU A 43 -0.50 -11.70 -24.73
CA GLU A 43 0.18 -12.54 -23.72
C GLU A 43 -0.74 -12.84 -22.53
N LEU A 44 -1.50 -11.90 -22.04
CA LEU A 44 -2.48 -12.14 -20.97
C LEU A 44 -3.58 -13.12 -21.42
N ALA A 45 -4.07 -12.99 -22.65
CA ALA A 45 -5.01 -13.95 -23.23
C ALA A 45 -4.38 -15.34 -23.34
N ARG A 46 -3.17 -15.43 -23.88
CA ARG A 46 -2.44 -16.71 -23.98
C ARG A 46 -2.29 -17.41 -22.63
N VAL A 47 -1.87 -16.69 -21.58
CA VAL A 47 -1.70 -17.26 -20.23
C VAL A 47 -3.04 -17.72 -19.68
N ARG A 48 -4.08 -16.87 -19.77
CA ARG A 48 -5.42 -17.21 -19.32
C ARG A 48 -5.95 -18.47 -20.01
N ASP A 49 -5.82 -18.54 -21.34
CA ASP A 49 -6.41 -19.60 -22.15
C ASP A 49 -5.64 -20.92 -22.03
N THR A 50 -4.33 -20.84 -21.76
CA THR A 50 -3.47 -22.03 -21.62
C THR A 50 -3.45 -22.58 -20.18
N HIS A 51 -3.45 -21.69 -19.18
CA HIS A 51 -3.18 -22.06 -17.79
C HIS A 51 -4.27 -21.63 -16.82
N GLY A 52 -5.28 -20.91 -17.29
CA GLY A 52 -6.33 -20.32 -16.46
C GLY A 52 -5.92 -19.03 -15.74
N PRO A 53 -6.90 -18.31 -15.15
CA PRO A 53 -6.66 -17.05 -14.46
C PRO A 53 -5.80 -17.21 -13.20
N GLY A 54 -5.72 -18.39 -12.62
CA GLY A 54 -4.86 -18.71 -11.48
C GLY A 54 -3.37 -18.65 -11.76
N ALA A 55 -2.96 -18.61 -13.05
CA ALA A 55 -1.56 -18.43 -13.46
C ALA A 55 -1.13 -16.96 -13.53
N ILE A 56 -2.06 -16.02 -13.32
CA ILE A 56 -1.79 -14.59 -13.36
C ILE A 56 -1.74 -14.06 -11.93
N PHE A 57 -0.56 -13.59 -11.50
CA PHE A 57 -0.41 -12.88 -10.24
C PHE A 57 -0.49 -11.39 -10.50
N GLY A 58 -1.37 -10.70 -9.77
CA GLY A 58 -1.56 -9.28 -9.95
C GLY A 58 -1.86 -8.53 -8.67
N GLY A 59 -1.55 -7.26 -8.68
CA GLY A 59 -1.82 -6.37 -7.57
C GLY A 59 -1.02 -5.08 -7.66
N SER A 60 -1.36 -4.17 -6.79
CA SER A 60 -0.63 -2.93 -6.57
C SER A 60 -0.71 -2.58 -5.09
N TYR A 61 0.34 -2.03 -4.54
CA TYR A 61 0.34 -1.60 -3.15
C TYR A 61 -0.31 -0.22 -2.97
N GLY A 62 -0.01 0.73 -3.83
CA GLY A 62 -0.72 1.99 -4.05
C GLY A 62 -1.09 2.81 -2.82
N TRP A 63 -0.23 2.89 -1.80
CA TRP A 63 -0.51 3.59 -0.53
C TRP A 63 -0.95 5.03 -0.72
N SER A 64 -0.25 5.78 -1.58
CA SER A 64 -0.55 7.19 -1.87
C SER A 64 -1.56 7.37 -3.00
N SER A 65 -2.21 6.31 -3.44
CA SER A 65 -3.26 6.40 -4.46
C SER A 65 -4.52 7.00 -3.86
N ALA A 66 -5.06 8.00 -4.51
CA ALA A 66 -6.26 8.70 -4.06
C ALA A 66 -7.34 8.73 -5.14
N GLY A 67 -8.59 8.81 -4.69
CA GLY A 67 -9.75 8.96 -5.56
C GLY A 67 -10.08 7.71 -6.38
N ARG A 68 -11.05 7.88 -7.27
CA ARG A 68 -11.63 6.75 -8.02
C ARG A 68 -10.73 6.28 -9.17
N PHE A 69 -10.16 7.22 -9.93
CA PHE A 69 -9.39 6.91 -11.13
C PHE A 69 -7.89 6.75 -10.88
N HIS A 70 -7.40 7.29 -9.78
CA HIS A 70 -5.99 7.24 -9.39
C HIS A 70 -5.70 6.21 -8.30
N HIS A 71 -6.68 5.42 -7.88
CA HIS A 71 -6.50 4.37 -6.91
C HIS A 71 -5.95 3.11 -7.60
N ALA A 72 -4.64 2.93 -7.58
CA ALA A 72 -3.94 1.89 -8.32
C ALA A 72 -4.45 0.47 -8.01
N GLN A 73 -4.66 0.14 -6.74
CA GLN A 73 -5.17 -1.18 -6.35
C GLN A 73 -6.52 -1.48 -6.99
N SER A 74 -7.51 -0.60 -6.84
CA SER A 74 -8.86 -0.85 -7.36
C SER A 74 -8.89 -0.93 -8.88
N GLN A 75 -8.07 -0.16 -9.58
CA GLN A 75 -7.99 -0.20 -11.04
C GLN A 75 -7.37 -1.50 -11.54
N VAL A 76 -6.26 -1.95 -10.93
CA VAL A 76 -5.62 -3.22 -11.29
C VAL A 76 -6.55 -4.40 -10.98
N HIS A 77 -7.15 -4.44 -9.80
CA HIS A 77 -8.08 -5.51 -9.42
C HIS A 77 -9.31 -5.55 -10.33
N ARG A 78 -9.88 -4.39 -10.66
CA ARG A 78 -10.99 -4.30 -11.59
C ARG A 78 -10.61 -4.82 -12.98
N PHE A 79 -9.48 -4.35 -13.53
CA PHE A 79 -8.98 -4.79 -14.82
C PHE A 79 -8.83 -6.32 -14.87
N LEU A 80 -8.10 -6.91 -13.93
CA LEU A 80 -7.83 -8.35 -13.92
C LEU A 80 -9.11 -9.19 -13.75
N ASN A 81 -10.05 -8.76 -12.93
CA ASN A 81 -11.32 -9.47 -12.77
C ASN A 81 -12.21 -9.38 -14.00
N THR A 82 -12.33 -8.19 -14.60
CA THR A 82 -13.27 -7.98 -15.71
C THR A 82 -12.75 -8.53 -17.04
N THR A 83 -11.43 -8.49 -17.25
CA THR A 83 -10.83 -8.93 -18.53
C THR A 83 -10.36 -10.38 -18.52
N LEU A 84 -9.94 -10.89 -17.38
CA LEU A 84 -9.33 -12.23 -17.27
C LEU A 84 -10.18 -13.23 -16.48
N GLY A 85 -11.28 -12.79 -15.88
CA GLY A 85 -12.15 -13.64 -15.07
C GLY A 85 -11.58 -14.01 -13.71
N GLY A 86 -10.46 -13.42 -13.31
CA GLY A 86 -9.80 -13.66 -12.02
C GLY A 86 -8.28 -13.56 -12.10
N TYR A 87 -7.63 -13.71 -10.95
CA TYR A 87 -6.18 -13.66 -10.80
C TYR A 87 -5.79 -14.08 -9.39
N VAL A 88 -4.51 -14.34 -9.14
CA VAL A 88 -3.95 -14.56 -7.80
C VAL A 88 -3.42 -13.25 -7.23
N LYS A 89 -3.73 -12.98 -5.98
CA LYS A 89 -3.26 -11.79 -5.25
C LYS A 89 -2.50 -12.17 -3.99
N SER A 90 -1.76 -11.23 -3.44
CA SER A 90 -1.15 -11.39 -2.12
C SER A 90 -2.24 -11.50 -1.04
N VAL A 91 -2.02 -12.40 -0.10
CA VAL A 91 -2.79 -12.47 1.16
C VAL A 91 -1.92 -11.82 2.24
N ASN A 92 -2.46 -10.83 2.91
CA ASN A 92 -1.72 -9.99 3.85
C ASN A 92 -0.57 -9.17 3.20
N SER A 93 0.23 -8.57 4.04
CA SER A 93 1.46 -7.88 3.65
C SER A 93 2.59 -8.25 4.61
N TYR A 94 3.83 -8.13 4.18
CA TYR A 94 4.98 -8.34 5.07
C TYR A 94 5.03 -7.32 6.22
N SER A 95 4.49 -6.11 6.03
CA SER A 95 4.46 -5.08 7.06
C SER A 95 3.55 -5.42 8.25
N ALA A 96 2.44 -6.10 8.02
CA ALA A 96 1.41 -6.36 9.02
C ALA A 96 0.98 -7.84 9.11
N GLY A 97 1.63 -8.74 8.39
CA GLY A 97 1.24 -10.15 8.33
C GLY A 97 1.26 -10.83 9.69
N ALA A 98 2.29 -10.61 10.50
CA ALA A 98 2.38 -11.14 11.86
C ALA A 98 1.28 -10.58 12.75
N SER A 99 1.05 -9.27 12.72
CA SER A 99 -0.04 -8.63 13.46
C SER A 99 -1.41 -9.17 13.05
N ALA A 100 -1.64 -9.38 11.76
CA ALA A 100 -2.89 -9.92 11.25
C ALA A 100 -3.16 -11.35 11.71
N VAL A 101 -2.12 -12.14 11.98
CA VAL A 101 -2.24 -13.51 12.52
C VAL A 101 -2.41 -13.50 14.04
N ILE A 102 -1.68 -12.65 14.76
CA ILE A 102 -1.58 -12.71 16.22
C ILE A 102 -2.70 -11.92 16.90
N LEU A 103 -3.03 -10.71 16.43
CA LEU A 103 -4.03 -9.84 17.09
C LEU A 103 -5.41 -10.49 17.27
N PRO A 104 -5.92 -11.34 16.37
CA PRO A 104 -7.18 -12.03 16.59
C PRO A 104 -7.25 -12.88 17.85
N HIS A 105 -6.11 -13.36 18.35
CA HIS A 105 -6.03 -14.17 19.55
C HIS A 105 -6.09 -13.37 20.86
N PHE A 106 -5.85 -12.06 20.81
CA PHE A 106 -5.74 -11.21 22.01
C PHE A 106 -6.73 -10.04 22.02
N LEU A 107 -6.86 -9.34 20.90
CA LEU A 107 -7.61 -8.09 20.80
C LEU A 107 -8.80 -8.17 19.86
N GLY A 108 -8.75 -9.06 18.86
CA GLY A 108 -9.76 -9.17 17.85
C GLY A 108 -9.22 -9.03 16.41
N PRO A 109 -10.06 -9.14 15.40
CA PRO A 109 -9.64 -9.09 14.00
C PRO A 109 -8.85 -7.82 13.69
N MET A 110 -7.78 -7.95 12.91
CA MET A 110 -6.89 -6.84 12.53
C MET A 110 -7.67 -5.64 11.97
N ASP A 111 -8.72 -5.88 11.21
CA ASP A 111 -9.56 -4.81 10.67
C ASP A 111 -10.28 -4.01 11.78
N ALA A 112 -10.77 -4.69 12.80
CA ALA A 112 -11.40 -4.02 13.94
C ALA A 112 -10.38 -3.21 14.75
N VAL A 113 -9.19 -3.77 14.97
CA VAL A 113 -8.12 -3.10 15.73
C VAL A 113 -7.55 -1.92 14.96
N ALA A 114 -7.31 -2.06 13.64
CA ALA A 114 -6.64 -1.04 12.84
C ALA A 114 -7.56 0.07 12.30
N ARG A 115 -8.86 -0.21 12.14
CA ARG A 115 -9.81 0.71 11.48
C ARG A 115 -10.91 1.24 12.38
N ARG A 116 -11.09 0.68 13.56
CA ARG A 116 -12.11 1.09 14.54
C ARG A 116 -11.47 1.62 15.81
N ASN A 117 -10.41 2.38 15.65
CA ASN A 117 -9.71 3.01 16.74
C ASN A 117 -10.54 4.14 17.37
N VAL A 118 -10.15 4.52 18.57
CA VAL A 118 -10.64 5.74 19.22
C VAL A 118 -10.31 6.94 18.35
N THR A 119 -11.26 7.85 18.18
CA THR A 119 -11.06 9.07 17.38
C THR A 119 -10.21 10.09 18.14
N TRP A 120 -9.59 11.01 17.41
CA TRP A 120 -8.84 12.11 18.04
C TRP A 120 -9.72 13.00 18.91
N GLU A 121 -10.98 13.21 18.54
CA GLU A 121 -11.94 13.97 19.35
C GLU A 121 -12.12 13.32 20.71
N ALA A 122 -12.30 12.00 20.76
CA ALA A 122 -12.46 11.27 22.00
C ALA A 122 -11.14 11.27 22.83
N ILE A 123 -9.99 11.21 22.19
CA ILE A 123 -8.68 11.32 22.87
C ILE A 123 -8.55 12.71 23.49
N VAL A 124 -8.84 13.76 22.75
CA VAL A 124 -8.79 15.14 23.24
C VAL A 124 -9.73 15.34 24.44
N GLU A 125 -10.92 14.76 24.40
CA GLU A 125 -11.95 15.00 25.39
C GLU A 125 -11.77 14.18 26.67
N HIS A 126 -11.27 12.93 26.56
CA HIS A 126 -11.37 11.96 27.66
C HIS A 126 -10.03 11.34 28.08
N THR A 127 -8.92 11.58 27.37
CA THR A 127 -7.66 10.90 27.66
C THR A 127 -6.80 11.71 28.62
N GLU A 128 -6.44 11.12 29.73
CA GLU A 128 -5.50 11.71 30.73
C GLU A 128 -4.05 11.35 30.40
N ILE A 129 -3.79 10.13 29.93
CA ILE A 129 -2.45 9.64 29.60
C ILE A 129 -2.50 8.91 28.25
N CYS A 130 -1.63 9.30 27.33
CA CYS A 130 -1.41 8.64 26.05
C CYS A 130 0.01 8.08 25.98
N VAL A 131 0.15 6.75 25.99
CA VAL A 131 1.46 6.07 25.91
C VAL A 131 1.71 5.61 24.48
N ALA A 132 2.73 6.17 23.84
CA ALA A 132 3.14 5.86 22.49
C ALA A 132 4.28 4.84 22.47
N PHE A 133 3.97 3.57 22.26
CA PHE A 133 4.95 2.52 22.04
C PHE A 133 5.45 2.54 20.60
N GLY A 134 6.72 2.90 20.39
CA GLY A 134 7.31 3.12 19.08
C GLY A 134 7.12 4.55 18.54
N GLY A 135 6.55 5.43 19.37
CA GLY A 135 6.37 6.84 19.04
C GLY A 135 5.10 7.16 18.24
N MET A 136 4.92 8.45 17.96
CA MET A 136 3.79 9.03 17.23
C MET A 136 4.26 10.18 16.32
N ALA A 137 5.35 9.98 15.59
CA ALA A 137 5.93 11.03 14.77
C ALA A 137 4.95 11.53 13.70
N LEU A 138 4.77 12.85 13.57
CA LEU A 138 3.86 13.48 12.61
C LEU A 138 4.14 13.09 11.17
N LYS A 139 5.40 12.81 10.79
CA LYS A 139 5.75 12.32 9.45
C LYS A 139 4.98 11.04 9.06
N ASN A 140 4.61 10.22 10.04
CA ASN A 140 3.89 8.96 9.80
C ASN A 140 2.39 9.17 9.53
N SER A 141 1.86 10.35 9.87
CA SER A 141 0.46 10.70 9.64
C SER A 141 0.19 11.38 8.29
N MET A 142 1.25 11.64 7.50
CA MET A 142 1.12 12.39 6.25
C MET A 142 0.41 11.61 5.14
N VAL A 143 0.45 10.28 5.21
CA VAL A 143 -0.18 9.39 4.23
C VAL A 143 -0.97 8.31 4.97
N ALA A 144 -2.18 8.06 4.50
CA ALA A 144 -3.02 6.96 4.96
C ALA A 144 -3.21 5.91 3.87
N SER A 145 -3.50 4.67 4.25
CA SER A 145 -3.84 3.61 3.29
C SER A 145 -5.07 4.00 2.47
N GLY A 146 -4.92 4.02 1.16
CA GLY A 146 -5.99 4.40 0.23
C GLY A 146 -6.06 5.88 -0.08
N GLY A 147 -5.07 6.68 0.33
CA GLY A 147 -5.01 8.07 -0.07
C GLY A 147 -4.28 9.01 0.87
N VAL A 148 -4.77 10.23 0.92
CA VAL A 148 -4.21 11.33 1.69
C VAL A 148 -4.78 11.30 3.11
N SER A 149 -3.94 11.55 4.11
CA SER A 149 -4.38 11.77 5.50
C SER A 149 -5.16 13.10 5.63
N THR A 150 -5.99 13.18 6.65
CA THR A 150 -6.70 14.42 7.00
C THR A 150 -5.82 15.45 7.71
N HIS A 151 -4.62 15.06 8.12
CA HIS A 151 -3.61 15.92 8.79
C HIS A 151 -4.12 16.60 10.08
N VAL A 152 -4.95 15.90 10.83
CA VAL A 152 -5.54 16.43 12.09
C VAL A 152 -4.65 16.20 13.31
N GLU A 153 -3.68 15.32 13.24
CA GLU A 153 -2.91 14.77 14.36
C GLU A 153 -2.17 15.86 15.15
N ARG A 154 -1.54 16.82 14.44
CA ARG A 154 -0.82 17.94 15.06
C ARG A 154 -1.73 18.78 15.96
N GLY A 155 -2.87 19.20 15.42
CA GLY A 155 -3.84 20.00 16.16
C GLY A 155 -4.46 19.24 17.31
N SER A 156 -4.75 17.98 17.12
CA SER A 156 -5.36 17.12 18.12
C SER A 156 -4.42 16.82 19.28
N MET A 157 -3.13 16.54 19.03
CA MET A 157 -2.12 16.35 20.07
C MET A 157 -1.98 17.61 20.93
N LYS A 158 -1.89 18.78 20.29
CA LYS A 158 -1.85 20.06 20.98
C LYS A 158 -3.10 20.28 21.85
N ALA A 159 -4.28 20.07 21.30
CA ALA A 159 -5.53 20.24 22.04
C ALA A 159 -5.66 19.26 23.21
N ALA A 160 -5.25 18.01 23.04
CA ALA A 160 -5.23 17.03 24.14
C ALA A 160 -4.29 17.46 25.28
N ARG A 161 -3.09 17.92 24.93
CA ARG A 161 -2.12 18.44 25.91
C ARG A 161 -2.65 19.67 26.65
N GLU A 162 -3.24 20.62 25.95
CA GLU A 162 -3.84 21.83 26.56
C GLU A 162 -4.98 21.50 27.53
N ARG A 163 -5.62 20.35 27.36
CA ARG A 163 -6.64 19.82 28.30
C ARG A 163 -6.04 18.97 29.43
N GLY A 164 -4.73 18.80 29.49
CA GLY A 164 -4.04 18.08 30.53
C GLY A 164 -3.64 16.64 30.22
N CYS A 165 -3.84 16.17 29.01
CA CYS A 165 -3.35 14.84 28.61
C CYS A 165 -1.82 14.80 28.64
N VAL A 166 -1.27 13.81 29.32
CA VAL A 166 0.17 13.54 29.35
C VAL A 166 0.55 12.54 28.27
N PHE A 167 1.48 12.92 27.41
CA PHE A 167 2.02 12.01 26.42
C PHE A 167 3.33 11.37 26.91
N VAL A 168 3.41 10.04 26.83
CA VAL A 168 4.59 9.27 27.19
C VAL A 168 5.15 8.61 25.94
N ASN A 169 6.39 8.96 25.59
CA ASN A 169 7.08 8.36 24.45
C ASN A 169 7.95 7.18 24.89
N VAL A 170 7.62 5.98 24.44
CA VAL A 170 8.42 4.76 24.61
C VAL A 170 9.08 4.44 23.27
N SER A 171 10.12 5.18 22.93
CA SER A 171 10.89 5.06 21.69
C SER A 171 12.36 5.35 21.94
N PRO A 172 13.30 4.75 21.17
CA PRO A 172 14.72 5.12 21.22
C PRO A 172 15.00 6.52 20.68
N LEU A 173 14.03 7.13 19.95
CA LEU A 173 14.18 8.45 19.35
C LEU A 173 13.27 9.46 20.08
N ARG A 174 13.83 10.59 20.50
CA ARG A 174 13.05 11.67 21.11
C ARG A 174 12.07 12.30 20.12
N ASP A 175 12.49 12.47 18.88
CA ASP A 175 11.72 13.10 17.81
C ASP A 175 10.52 12.27 17.32
N ASP A 176 10.36 11.07 17.85
CA ASP A 176 9.16 10.26 17.60
C ASP A 176 7.93 10.74 18.40
N LEU A 177 8.08 11.71 19.27
CA LEU A 177 6.98 12.48 19.84
C LEU A 177 7.14 13.95 19.44
N PRO A 178 6.20 14.54 18.70
CA PRO A 178 6.31 15.91 18.23
C PRO A 178 6.18 16.93 19.38
N GLU A 179 6.72 18.14 19.18
CA GLU A 179 6.70 19.22 20.18
C GLU A 179 5.28 19.54 20.69
N GLU A 180 4.28 19.41 19.84
CA GLU A 180 2.88 19.65 20.19
C GLU A 180 2.34 18.70 21.26
N ALA A 181 3.00 17.56 21.45
CA ALA A 181 2.66 16.55 22.46
C ALA A 181 3.66 16.51 23.63
N GLN A 182 4.70 17.35 23.63
CA GLN A 182 5.72 17.42 24.71
C GLN A 182 5.39 18.37 25.86
#